data_b7526853a873afd5f605b84b13db3f1c
#
_entry.id   b7526853a873afd5f605b84b13db3f1c
#
_cell.length_a   1.000
_cell.length_b   1.000
_cell.length_c   1.000
_cell.angle_alpha   90.00
_cell.angle_beta   90.00
_cell.angle_gamma   90.00
#
_symmetry.space_group_name_H-M   'P 1'
#
loop_
_entity.id
_entity.type
_entity.pdbx_description
1 polymer ?
#
loop_
_entity_poly.entity_id
_entity_poly.type
_entity_poly.pdbx_seq_one_letter_code
_entity_poly.pdbx_strand_id
1 'polypeptide(L)'
;VDVTRLISRLDAHALQNANAAIQAIDDSDKIFDRPGGDPVSEQRKQRIAELASKNLEKVIDLEVERRKKALNTEDVDREKVRAEITPQYSSAKRSFEYEEKDEHSPFFRVEPIAGVRKYYLNKNHNFFKKIWLNPLCTDFMRETLKLMISAIGETQLGASDDARRWYFEEISQWSRHLH
;
A
#
# COMPACT_ATOMS: atom_id res chain seq x y z
N VAL A 1 -0.15 21.10 -39.80
CA VAL A 1 -0.34 20.03 -38.80
C VAL A 1 -1.10 20.64 -37.65
N ASP A 2 -2.30 20.12 -37.37
CA ASP A 2 -3.18 20.62 -36.33
C ASP A 2 -2.66 20.14 -34.96
N VAL A 3 -1.89 20.99 -34.29
CA VAL A 3 -1.24 20.74 -33.00
C VAL A 3 -2.28 20.38 -31.92
N THR A 4 -3.46 21.00 -31.97
CA THR A 4 -4.56 20.76 -31.04
C THR A 4 -5.07 19.31 -31.16
N ARG A 5 -5.18 18.80 -32.38
CA ARG A 5 -5.55 17.39 -32.64
C ARG A 5 -4.47 16.40 -32.20
N LEU A 6 -3.21 16.79 -32.28
CA LEU A 6 -2.09 15.96 -31.82
C LEU A 6 -2.10 15.85 -30.29
N ILE A 7 -2.28 16.97 -29.60
CA ILE A 7 -2.37 17.04 -28.14
C ILE A 7 -3.56 16.20 -27.65
N SER A 8 -4.76 16.38 -28.24
CA SER A 8 -5.95 15.61 -27.86
C SER A 8 -5.78 14.10 -28.04
N ARG A 9 -5.02 13.67 -29.06
CA ARG A 9 -4.71 12.24 -29.28
C ARG A 9 -3.69 11.72 -28.26
N LEU A 10 -2.70 12.52 -27.88
CA LEU A 10 -1.73 12.17 -26.86
C LEU A 10 -2.40 12.06 -25.49
N ASP A 11 -3.30 12.98 -25.15
CA ASP A 11 -4.07 12.94 -23.91
C ASP A 11 -5.01 11.73 -23.84
N ALA A 12 -5.70 11.40 -24.94
CA ALA A 12 -6.56 10.21 -25.01
C ALA A 12 -5.75 8.90 -24.88
N HIS A 13 -4.58 8.85 -25.50
CA HIS A 13 -3.69 7.69 -25.41
C HIS A 13 -3.08 7.55 -24.00
N ALA A 14 -2.70 8.68 -23.37
CA ALA A 14 -2.22 8.71 -22.00
C ALA A 14 -3.32 8.25 -21.01
N LEU A 15 -4.56 8.68 -21.23
CA LEU A 15 -5.71 8.27 -20.41
C LEU A 15 -6.03 6.77 -20.58
N GLN A 16 -5.97 6.24 -21.81
CA GLN A 16 -6.13 4.80 -22.06
C GLN A 16 -5.05 3.98 -21.37
N ASN A 17 -3.79 4.42 -21.43
CA ASN A 17 -2.68 3.75 -20.79
C ASN A 17 -2.78 3.82 -19.26
N ALA A 18 -3.24 4.95 -18.71
CA ALA A 18 -3.50 5.09 -17.28
C ALA A 18 -4.62 4.14 -16.81
N ASN A 19 -5.73 4.06 -17.55
CA ASN A 19 -6.82 3.13 -17.25
C ASN A 19 -6.38 1.67 -17.37
N ALA A 20 -5.58 1.32 -18.37
CA ALA A 20 -5.01 -0.02 -18.52
C ALA A 20 -4.05 -0.37 -17.37
N ALA A 21 -3.25 0.60 -16.91
CA ALA A 21 -2.37 0.42 -15.75
C ALA A 21 -3.17 0.23 -14.45
N ILE A 22 -4.25 1.01 -14.26
CA ILE A 22 -5.16 0.86 -13.11
C ILE A 22 -5.81 -0.52 -13.15
N GLN A 23 -6.28 -0.95 -14.30
CA GLN A 23 -6.89 -2.27 -14.47
C GLN A 23 -5.89 -3.41 -14.26
N ALA A 24 -4.64 -3.23 -14.69
CA ALA A 24 -3.56 -4.18 -14.41
C ALA A 24 -3.21 -4.26 -12.91
N ILE A 25 -3.42 -3.18 -12.14
CA ILE A 25 -3.28 -3.19 -10.68
C ILE A 25 -4.41 -4.01 -10.05
N ASP A 26 -5.66 -3.80 -10.49
CA ASP A 26 -6.82 -4.56 -10.01
C ASP A 26 -6.75 -6.03 -10.44
N ASP A 27 -6.22 -6.31 -11.62
CA ASP A 27 -6.02 -7.67 -12.13
C ASP A 27 -4.77 -8.35 -11.53
N SER A 28 -3.81 -7.61 -10.98
CA SER A 28 -2.64 -8.20 -10.33
C SER A 28 -3.01 -8.98 -9.06
N ASP A 29 -4.10 -8.63 -8.40
CA ASP A 29 -4.64 -9.44 -7.30
C ASP A 29 -5.08 -10.82 -7.81
N LYS A 30 -5.61 -10.91 -9.03
CA LYS A 30 -5.97 -12.19 -9.70
C LYS A 30 -4.74 -12.98 -10.17
N ILE A 31 -3.62 -12.32 -10.48
CA ILE A 31 -2.37 -12.99 -10.88
C ILE A 31 -1.76 -13.74 -9.68
N PHE A 32 -1.90 -13.18 -8.47
CA PHE A 32 -1.44 -13.84 -7.24
C PHE A 32 -2.43 -14.90 -6.72
N ASP A 33 -3.69 -14.88 -7.20
CA ASP A 33 -4.75 -15.83 -6.85
C ASP A 33 -4.93 -16.99 -7.86
N ARG A 34 -3.93 -17.32 -8.67
CA ARG A 34 -4.03 -18.43 -9.62
C ARG A 34 -4.32 -19.74 -8.89
N PRO A 35 -5.44 -20.44 -9.20
CA PRO A 35 -5.69 -21.79 -8.70
C PRO A 35 -4.66 -22.76 -9.28
N GLY A 36 -4.09 -23.60 -8.47
CA GLY A 36 -3.02 -24.55 -8.82
C GLY A 36 -1.66 -24.15 -8.26
N GLY A 37 -1.68 -23.44 -7.14
CA GLY A 37 -0.54 -22.81 -6.53
C GLY A 37 0.59 -23.76 -6.13
N ASP A 38 1.77 -23.41 -6.56
CA ASP A 38 3.03 -23.76 -5.98
C ASP A 38 2.91 -23.68 -4.43
N PRO A 39 3.40 -24.68 -3.67
CA PRO A 39 3.44 -24.67 -2.20
C PRO A 39 4.01 -23.37 -1.60
N VAL A 40 4.93 -22.72 -2.30
CA VAL A 40 5.49 -21.41 -1.93
C VAL A 40 4.42 -20.30 -1.97
N SER A 41 3.48 -20.37 -2.92
CA SER A 41 2.38 -19.40 -3.03
C SER A 41 1.42 -19.51 -1.83
N GLU A 42 1.07 -20.72 -1.40
CA GLU A 42 0.18 -20.94 -0.25
C GLU A 42 0.85 -20.49 1.06
N GLN A 43 2.13 -20.78 1.25
CA GLN A 43 2.88 -20.29 2.42
C GLN A 43 2.95 -18.76 2.45
N ARG A 44 3.09 -18.10 1.30
CA ARG A 44 3.04 -16.64 1.21
C ARG A 44 1.67 -16.09 1.59
N LYS A 45 0.61 -16.66 1.07
CA LYS A 45 -0.78 -16.28 1.41
C LYS A 45 -1.03 -16.42 2.90
N GLN A 46 -0.63 -17.53 3.49
CA GLN A 46 -0.77 -17.78 4.92
C GLN A 46 -0.03 -16.73 5.77
N ARG A 47 1.23 -16.42 5.45
CA ARG A 47 2.00 -15.38 6.16
C ARG A 47 1.35 -14.00 6.06
N ILE A 48 0.88 -13.64 4.88
CA ILE A 48 0.17 -12.37 4.68
C ILE A 48 -1.11 -12.35 5.51
N ALA A 49 -1.88 -13.44 5.55
CA ALA A 49 -3.11 -13.54 6.33
C ALA A 49 -2.83 -13.43 7.84
N GLU A 50 -1.79 -14.11 8.34
CA GLU A 50 -1.37 -14.02 9.75
C GLU A 50 -0.97 -12.59 10.15
N LEU A 51 -0.17 -11.92 9.29
CA LEU A 51 0.21 -10.52 9.50
C LEU A 51 -1.00 -9.59 9.45
N ALA A 52 -1.89 -9.81 8.49
CA ALA A 52 -3.10 -9.02 8.32
C ALA A 52 -4.02 -9.13 9.55
N SER A 53 -4.19 -10.34 10.06
CA SER A 53 -4.94 -10.58 11.30
C SER A 53 -4.30 -9.88 12.50
N LYS A 54 -2.98 -10.05 12.69
CA LYS A 54 -2.24 -9.40 13.78
C LYS A 54 -2.32 -7.86 13.71
N ASN A 55 -2.27 -7.30 12.53
CA ASN A 55 -2.37 -5.85 12.35
C ASN A 55 -3.80 -5.34 12.58
N LEU A 56 -4.81 -6.12 12.19
CA LEU A 56 -6.21 -5.79 12.51
C LEU A 56 -6.43 -5.73 14.02
N GLU A 57 -5.90 -6.70 14.78
CA GLU A 57 -5.97 -6.68 16.24
C GLU A 57 -5.34 -5.41 16.84
N LYS A 58 -4.17 -4.99 16.33
CA LYS A 58 -3.55 -3.73 16.78
C LYS A 58 -4.43 -2.51 16.49
N VAL A 59 -5.09 -2.46 15.33
CA VAL A 59 -6.01 -1.36 14.99
C VAL A 59 -7.20 -1.34 15.94
N ILE A 60 -7.75 -2.49 16.28
CA ILE A 60 -8.83 -2.62 17.25
C ILE A 60 -8.38 -2.14 18.62
N ASP A 61 -7.23 -2.60 19.10
CA ASP A 61 -6.68 -2.20 20.40
C ASP A 61 -6.44 -0.69 20.49
N LEU A 62 -5.86 -0.08 19.45
CA LEU A 62 -5.67 1.36 19.38
C LEU A 62 -6.99 2.13 19.42
N GLU A 63 -8.02 1.63 18.75
CA GLU A 63 -9.34 2.28 18.76
C GLU A 63 -10.04 2.12 20.12
N VAL A 64 -9.89 0.97 20.77
CA VAL A 64 -10.38 0.77 22.13
C VAL A 64 -9.75 1.78 23.08
N GLU A 65 -8.43 1.91 23.04
CA GLU A 65 -7.70 2.87 23.88
C GLU A 65 -8.08 4.33 23.56
N ARG A 66 -8.30 4.65 22.30
CA ARG A 66 -8.79 5.97 21.89
C ARG A 66 -10.18 6.27 22.47
N ARG A 67 -11.09 5.30 22.42
CA ARG A 67 -12.45 5.44 22.95
C ARG A 67 -12.45 5.54 24.48
N LYS A 68 -11.64 4.73 25.18
CA LYS A 68 -11.47 4.85 26.63
C LYS A 68 -11.08 6.25 27.04
N LYS A 69 -10.07 6.83 26.37
CA LYS A 69 -9.61 8.20 26.64
C LYS A 69 -10.68 9.25 26.32
N ALA A 70 -11.40 9.09 25.20
CA ALA A 70 -12.41 10.06 24.76
C ALA A 70 -13.65 10.06 25.67
N LEU A 71 -14.05 8.90 26.19
CA LEU A 71 -15.23 8.73 27.05
C LEU A 71 -14.87 8.78 28.54
N ASN A 72 -13.58 8.87 28.89
CA ASN A 72 -13.07 8.81 30.25
C ASN A 72 -13.64 7.60 31.04
N THR A 73 -13.64 6.42 30.40
CA THR A 73 -14.13 5.16 30.95
C THR A 73 -13.22 4.01 30.58
N GLU A 74 -13.08 3.04 31.48
CA GLU A 74 -12.39 1.77 31.19
C GLU A 74 -13.30 0.74 30.51
N ASP A 75 -14.62 0.96 30.59
CA ASP A 75 -15.63 0.03 30.08
C ASP A 75 -15.93 0.30 28.60
N VAL A 76 -15.05 -0.15 27.71
CA VAL A 76 -15.24 -0.12 26.24
C VAL A 76 -15.31 -1.56 25.76
N ASP A 77 -16.46 -1.93 25.20
CA ASP A 77 -16.68 -3.27 24.63
C ASP A 77 -15.80 -3.49 23.37
N ARG A 78 -14.75 -4.28 23.53
CA ARG A 78 -13.80 -4.59 22.47
C ARG A 78 -14.45 -5.33 21.29
N GLU A 79 -15.42 -6.23 21.55
CA GLU A 79 -16.09 -6.99 20.49
C GLU A 79 -17.01 -6.08 19.66
N LYS A 80 -17.63 -5.10 20.28
CA LYS A 80 -18.39 -4.09 19.56
C LYS A 80 -17.49 -3.23 18.67
N VAL A 81 -16.34 -2.80 19.18
CA VAL A 81 -15.34 -2.06 18.39
C VAL A 81 -14.85 -2.93 17.23
N ARG A 82 -14.57 -4.22 17.46
CA ARG A 82 -14.20 -5.18 16.42
C ARG A 82 -15.26 -5.27 15.32
N ALA A 83 -16.52 -5.43 15.70
CA ALA A 83 -17.64 -5.56 14.76
C ALA A 83 -17.83 -4.30 13.88
N GLU A 84 -17.52 -3.13 14.41
CA GLU A 84 -17.57 -1.85 13.67
C GLU A 84 -16.38 -1.64 12.74
N ILE A 85 -15.17 -2.08 13.14
CA ILE A 85 -13.93 -1.85 12.39
C ILE A 85 -13.71 -2.90 11.30
N THR A 86 -13.94 -4.18 11.58
CA THR A 86 -13.64 -5.27 10.65
C THR A 86 -14.23 -5.09 9.25
N PRO A 87 -15.50 -4.63 9.08
CA PRO A 87 -16.06 -4.40 7.74
C PRO A 87 -15.32 -3.37 6.90
N GLN A 88 -14.64 -2.39 7.54
CA GLN A 88 -13.87 -1.37 6.83
C GLN A 88 -12.64 -1.94 6.13
N TYR A 89 -12.16 -3.10 6.59
CA TYR A 89 -10.98 -3.80 6.07
C TYR A 89 -11.33 -5.14 5.40
N SER A 90 -12.60 -5.42 5.14
CA SER A 90 -13.04 -6.71 4.58
C SER A 90 -12.87 -6.83 3.07
N SER A 91 -12.72 -5.71 2.35
CA SER A 91 -12.55 -5.72 0.89
C SER A 91 -11.07 -5.80 0.51
N ALA A 92 -10.72 -6.75 -0.37
CA ALA A 92 -9.37 -6.83 -0.94
C ALA A 92 -9.11 -5.61 -1.83
N LYS A 93 -8.42 -4.62 -1.29
CA LYS A 93 -8.02 -3.42 -2.04
C LYS A 93 -6.71 -2.85 -1.52
N ARG A 94 -6.09 -2.05 -2.38
CA ARG A 94 -4.90 -1.27 -2.06
C ARG A 94 -5.31 0.14 -1.67
N SER A 95 -4.68 0.65 -0.61
CA SER A 95 -4.87 2.02 -0.13
C SER A 95 -3.51 2.68 -0.03
N PHE A 96 -3.39 3.88 -0.60
CA PHE A 96 -2.20 4.72 -0.48
C PHE A 96 -2.51 5.86 0.46
N GLU A 97 -1.75 5.93 1.54
CA GLU A 97 -1.87 6.94 2.57
C GLU A 97 -0.54 7.69 2.71
N TYR A 98 -0.58 8.84 3.33
CA TYR A 98 0.61 9.65 3.55
C TYR A 98 0.95 9.68 5.04
N GLU A 99 2.23 9.53 5.36
CA GLU A 99 2.71 9.66 6.73
C GLU A 99 3.88 10.64 6.80
N GLU A 100 4.11 11.19 7.99
CA GLU A 100 5.25 12.04 8.29
C GLU A 100 6.25 11.24 9.13
N LYS A 101 7.37 10.90 8.52
CA LYS A 101 8.51 10.24 9.16
C LYS A 101 9.74 11.11 8.97
N ASP A 102 10.82 10.71 9.64
CA ASP A 102 12.13 11.28 9.37
C ASP A 102 12.46 11.20 7.87
N GLU A 103 13.14 12.21 7.34
CA GLU A 103 13.45 12.29 5.90
C GLU A 103 14.37 11.17 5.40
N HIS A 104 15.17 10.58 6.30
CA HIS A 104 16.04 9.44 6.01
C HIS A 104 15.35 8.08 6.21
N SER A 105 14.12 8.07 6.73
CA SER A 105 13.30 6.86 6.83
C SER A 105 12.89 6.38 5.44
N PRO A 106 12.54 5.09 5.26
CA PRO A 106 12.10 4.56 3.97
C PRO A 106 11.02 5.43 3.32
N PHE A 107 11.11 5.60 1.98
CA PHE A 107 10.16 6.42 1.23
C PHE A 107 8.75 5.82 1.20
N PHE A 108 8.61 4.52 1.45
CA PHE A 108 7.34 3.86 1.69
C PHE A 108 7.48 2.68 2.65
N ARG A 109 6.37 2.27 3.22
CA ARG A 109 6.19 0.98 3.90
C ARG A 109 4.81 0.40 3.58
N VAL A 110 4.65 -0.89 3.74
CA VAL A 110 3.40 -1.60 3.48
C VAL A 110 2.96 -2.40 4.69
N GLU A 111 1.67 -2.35 4.98
CA GLU A 111 1.03 -3.14 6.03
C GLU A 111 -0.23 -3.82 5.50
N PRO A 112 -0.37 -5.14 5.65
CA PRO A 112 -1.61 -5.82 5.42
C PRO A 112 -2.49 -5.67 6.66
N ILE A 113 -3.76 -5.25 6.48
CA ILE A 113 -4.74 -5.14 7.56
C ILE A 113 -6.01 -5.83 7.07
N ALA A 114 -6.31 -7.03 7.57
CA ALA A 114 -7.34 -7.90 7.02
C ALA A 114 -7.24 -8.03 5.49
N GLY A 115 -8.28 -7.66 4.72
CA GLY A 115 -8.26 -7.71 3.26
C GLY A 115 -7.55 -6.53 2.57
N VAL A 116 -7.17 -5.48 3.30
CA VAL A 116 -6.61 -4.26 2.71
C VAL A 116 -5.09 -4.25 2.78
N ARG A 117 -4.41 -3.84 1.70
CA ARG A 117 -2.99 -3.53 1.64
C ARG A 117 -2.81 -2.02 1.76
N LYS A 118 -2.31 -1.55 2.91
CA LYS A 118 -2.03 -0.13 3.13
C LYS A 118 -0.58 0.18 2.83
N TYR A 119 -0.37 1.09 1.89
CA TYR A 119 0.92 1.65 1.51
C TYR A 119 1.03 3.06 2.07
N TYR A 120 2.02 3.28 2.91
CA TYR A 120 2.28 4.58 3.53
C TYR A 120 3.48 5.23 2.85
N LEU A 121 3.26 6.38 2.22
CA LEU A 121 4.30 7.17 1.57
C LEU A 121 4.81 8.24 2.54
N ASN A 122 6.12 8.30 2.74
CA ASN A 122 6.75 9.28 3.63
C ASN A 122 6.82 10.65 2.96
N LYS A 123 5.99 11.60 3.41
CA LYS A 123 5.92 12.97 2.87
C LYS A 123 7.24 13.75 3.01
N ASN A 124 8.03 13.44 4.05
CA ASN A 124 9.26 14.16 4.32
C ASN A 124 10.44 13.67 3.48
N HIS A 125 10.30 12.50 2.85
CA HIS A 125 11.33 11.93 2.00
C HIS A 125 11.49 12.72 0.69
N ASN A 126 12.72 12.87 0.20
CA ASN A 126 13.01 13.61 -1.04
C ASN A 126 12.34 13.02 -2.28
N PHE A 127 12.18 11.69 -2.36
CA PHE A 127 11.40 11.06 -3.43
C PHE A 127 10.00 11.66 -3.52
N PHE A 128 9.31 11.79 -2.38
CA PHE A 128 7.97 12.36 -2.35
C PHE A 128 7.98 13.83 -2.77
N LYS A 129 8.87 14.63 -2.17
CA LYS A 129 8.98 16.07 -2.44
C LYS A 129 9.39 16.37 -3.88
N LYS A 130 10.42 15.70 -4.40
CA LYS A 130 11.03 16.01 -5.71
C LYS A 130 10.35 15.31 -6.89
N ILE A 131 9.75 14.14 -6.69
CA ILE A 131 9.16 13.34 -7.76
C ILE A 131 7.63 13.33 -7.65
N TRP A 132 7.07 12.87 -6.53
CA TRP A 132 5.63 12.71 -6.39
C TRP A 132 4.85 14.03 -6.47
N LEU A 133 5.33 15.07 -5.79
CA LEU A 133 4.73 16.41 -5.79
C LEU A 133 5.20 17.28 -6.95
N ASN A 134 6.13 16.80 -7.78
CA ASN A 134 6.62 17.57 -8.93
C ASN A 134 5.46 17.88 -9.89
N PRO A 135 5.28 19.13 -10.33
CA PRO A 135 4.25 19.49 -11.31
C PRO A 135 4.34 18.71 -12.63
N LEU A 136 5.54 18.24 -13.00
CA LEU A 136 5.76 17.40 -14.18
C LEU A 136 5.38 15.93 -13.95
N CYS A 137 5.13 15.50 -12.71
CA CYS A 137 4.66 14.16 -12.39
C CYS A 137 3.17 14.07 -12.73
N THR A 138 2.88 13.53 -13.90
CA THR A 138 1.50 13.32 -14.36
C THR A 138 0.77 12.28 -13.53
N ASP A 139 -0.55 12.23 -13.62
CA ASP A 139 -1.34 11.18 -12.94
C ASP A 139 -0.95 9.78 -13.43
N PHE A 140 -0.67 9.63 -14.74
CA PHE A 140 -0.15 8.38 -15.29
C PHE A 140 1.17 7.95 -14.60
N MET A 141 2.11 8.88 -14.40
CA MET A 141 3.36 8.59 -13.71
C MET A 141 3.11 8.19 -12.26
N ARG A 142 2.19 8.88 -11.55
CA ARG A 142 1.82 8.52 -10.16
C ARG A 142 1.22 7.13 -10.08
N GLU A 143 0.31 6.77 -10.99
CA GLU A 143 -0.27 5.42 -11.04
C GLU A 143 0.78 4.35 -11.37
N THR A 144 1.71 4.64 -12.28
CA THR A 144 2.85 3.76 -12.57
C THR A 144 3.73 3.55 -11.34
N LEU A 145 4.03 4.62 -10.60
CA LEU A 145 4.80 4.54 -9.36
C LEU A 145 4.05 3.74 -8.28
N LYS A 146 2.73 3.92 -8.14
CA LYS A 146 1.90 3.11 -7.24
C LYS A 146 1.97 1.62 -7.61
N LEU A 147 1.92 1.29 -8.91
CA LEU A 147 2.05 -0.09 -9.38
C LEU A 147 3.40 -0.69 -8.98
N MET A 148 4.50 0.03 -9.23
CA MET A 148 5.84 -0.41 -8.84
C MET A 148 5.98 -0.61 -7.33
N ILE A 149 5.53 0.36 -6.54
CA ILE A 149 5.53 0.30 -5.07
C ILE A 149 4.70 -0.90 -4.59
N SER A 150 3.53 -1.14 -5.22
CA SER A 150 2.69 -2.29 -4.90
C SER A 150 3.39 -3.61 -5.17
N ALA A 151 4.05 -3.76 -6.33
CA ALA A 151 4.77 -4.98 -6.66
C ALA A 151 5.90 -5.29 -5.67
N ILE A 152 6.66 -4.27 -5.28
CA ILE A 152 7.73 -4.39 -4.28
C ILE A 152 7.13 -4.74 -2.92
N GLY A 153 6.05 -4.07 -2.50
CA GLY A 153 5.40 -4.30 -1.22
C GLY A 153 4.77 -5.70 -1.11
N GLU A 154 4.11 -6.20 -2.14
CA GLU A 154 3.57 -7.58 -2.16
C GLU A 154 4.70 -8.62 -2.05
N THR A 155 5.84 -8.37 -2.72
CA THR A 155 7.01 -9.24 -2.60
C THR A 155 7.55 -9.26 -1.16
N GLN A 156 7.63 -8.08 -0.53
CA GLN A 156 8.06 -7.93 0.86
C GLN A 156 7.10 -8.65 1.84
N LEU A 157 5.79 -8.47 1.66
CA LEU A 157 4.78 -9.10 2.53
C LEU A 157 4.81 -10.62 2.44
N GLY A 158 4.98 -11.17 1.25
CA GLY A 158 5.05 -12.61 1.01
C GLY A 158 6.37 -13.27 1.41
N ALA A 159 7.38 -12.49 1.78
CA ALA A 159 8.70 -13.00 2.14
C ALA A 159 8.72 -13.68 3.52
N SER A 160 9.66 -14.59 3.74
CA SER A 160 9.99 -15.11 5.09
C SER A 160 10.52 -13.99 5.98
N ASP A 161 10.55 -14.19 7.29
CA ASP A 161 10.97 -13.13 8.23
C ASP A 161 12.41 -12.65 7.96
N ASP A 162 13.33 -13.55 7.62
CA ASP A 162 14.70 -13.20 7.26
C ASP A 162 14.75 -12.42 5.94
N ALA A 163 14.04 -12.88 4.92
CA ALA A 163 13.97 -12.18 3.65
C ALA A 163 13.24 -10.83 3.78
N ARG A 164 12.25 -10.72 4.68
CA ARG A 164 11.56 -9.44 4.94
C ARG A 164 12.49 -8.43 5.58
N ARG A 165 13.38 -8.86 6.50
CA ARG A 165 14.43 -7.99 7.06
C ARG A 165 15.35 -7.48 5.96
N TRP A 166 15.80 -8.36 5.07
CA TRP A 166 16.61 -7.98 3.92
C TRP A 166 15.89 -6.97 3.01
N TYR A 167 14.62 -7.19 2.65
CA TYR A 167 13.83 -6.24 1.86
C TYR A 167 13.71 -4.87 2.55
N PHE A 168 13.52 -4.85 3.86
CA PHE A 168 13.47 -3.60 4.62
C PHE A 168 14.82 -2.86 4.56
N GLU A 169 15.91 -3.55 4.69
CA GLU A 169 17.27 -2.99 4.56
C GLU A 169 17.51 -2.44 3.17
N GLU A 170 17.13 -3.17 2.11
CA GLU A 170 17.25 -2.74 0.72
C GLU A 170 16.40 -1.48 0.44
N ILE A 171 15.13 -1.44 0.86
CA ILE A 171 14.29 -0.25 0.71
C ILE A 171 14.87 0.93 1.47
N SER A 172 15.45 0.70 2.63
CA SER A 172 16.14 1.73 3.40
C SER A 172 17.41 2.24 2.70
N GLN A 173 18.15 1.36 2.01
CA GLN A 173 19.30 1.76 1.18
C GLN A 173 18.85 2.56 -0.05
N TRP A 174 17.85 2.07 -0.78
CA TRP A 174 17.28 2.80 -1.92
C TRP A 174 16.79 4.19 -1.49
N SER A 175 16.15 4.28 -0.33
CA SER A 175 15.70 5.56 0.22
C SER A 175 16.85 6.54 0.40
N ARG A 176 17.99 6.07 0.92
CA ARG A 176 19.20 6.91 1.04
C ARG A 176 19.76 7.37 -0.31
N HIS A 177 19.68 6.52 -1.34
CA HIS A 177 20.14 6.89 -2.69
C HIS A 177 19.17 7.85 -3.40
N LEU A 178 17.90 7.85 -3.03
CA LEU A 178 16.88 8.76 -3.55
C LEU A 178 16.81 10.09 -2.78
N HIS A 179 17.60 10.23 -1.72
CA HIS A 179 17.71 11.44 -0.90
C HIS A 179 18.68 12.45 -1.51
#